data_2a6147e67747d447bd327687a498ddff
#
_entry.id   2a6147e67747d447bd327687a498ddff
#
_cell.length_a   1.000
_cell.length_b   1.000
_cell.length_c   1.000
_cell.angle_alpha   90.00
_cell.angle_beta   90.00
_cell.angle_gamma   90.00
#
_symmetry.space_group_name_H-M   'P 1'
#
loop_
_entity.id
_entity.type
_entity.pdbx_description
1 polymer ?
#
loop_
_entity_poly.entity_id
_entity_poly.type
_entity_poly.pdbx_seq_one_letter_code
_entity_poly.pdbx_strand_id
1 'polypeptide(L)'
;MQKNMKTFFRRIAPLLIIVVAVLGAKLLMMTKQEPEQKAEEIPLPVVDVTQVEQQTMSLNLPSYGTVTPKYKTQLVSEVQGRILSIAPAFVAGGVVHQGDELAVIEPSDYEADLMQAQATLAQAKAALDEEIARGEVAKIEFSGYDNGMPPELGLRVPQLKKEQANVKYAEAALARAKRNLERTVIRAPFDAIVRARSVDLGQYVSIGTNLGELYDTAVAEVRLPLANKDLAYLESVDNPETQVTLSAALAGKTVTWTGKVVRSEGVIDPDNRMVYLVAEVQDPYLRKQKQTGQLPLKYGSFVNAVIKGRTVDGLVKLPRYMVRNQHVAVVDKDNKIEMRHVNVVRTDLEYVYIKDSLKDGERISKTNLNNMTNGQLVRVANSKDKDASHSEEDETQEQRLAAAGEL
;
A
#
# COMPACT_ATOMS: atom_id res chain seq x y z
N MET A 1 -106.63 -57.84 40.09
CA MET A 1 -105.33 -57.33 40.54
C MET A 1 -104.27 -57.29 39.43
N GLN A 2 -104.63 -57.00 38.17
CA GLN A 2 -103.63 -57.06 37.03
C GLN A 2 -103.52 -55.79 36.19
N LYS A 3 -104.16 -54.69 36.58
CA LYS A 3 -104.22 -53.50 35.75
C LYS A 3 -103.20 -52.35 36.12
N ASN A 4 -102.68 -52.42 37.38
CA ASN A 4 -101.80 -51.34 37.89
C ASN A 4 -100.27 -51.60 37.69
N MET A 5 -99.85 -52.79 37.25
CA MET A 5 -98.45 -53.12 37.08
C MET A 5 -97.89 -52.62 35.73
N LYS A 6 -98.71 -52.56 34.69
CA LYS A 6 -98.31 -52.04 33.33
C LYS A 6 -98.07 -50.53 33.30
N THR A 7 -98.84 -49.78 34.09
CA THR A 7 -98.67 -48.31 34.17
C THR A 7 -97.46 -47.88 35.02
N PHE A 8 -97.07 -48.66 36.00
CA PHE A 8 -95.86 -48.43 36.80
C PHE A 8 -94.60 -48.69 35.99
N PHE A 9 -94.55 -49.78 35.20
CA PHE A 9 -93.40 -50.09 34.34
C PHE A 9 -93.25 -49.07 33.21
N ARG A 10 -94.29 -48.50 32.66
CA ARG A 10 -94.24 -47.51 31.59
C ARG A 10 -93.74 -46.14 32.02
N ARG A 11 -93.80 -45.84 33.36
CA ARG A 11 -93.28 -44.61 33.96
C ARG A 11 -91.80 -44.72 34.40
N ILE A 12 -91.38 -45.93 34.72
CA ILE A 12 -90.01 -46.18 35.18
C ILE A 12 -89.09 -46.53 34.06
N ALA A 13 -89.53 -47.06 32.93
CA ALA A 13 -88.76 -47.43 31.79
C ALA A 13 -87.88 -46.28 31.22
N PRO A 14 -88.36 -45.03 31.06
CA PRO A 14 -87.52 -43.96 30.59
C PRO A 14 -86.39 -43.60 31.60
N LEU A 15 -86.68 -43.70 32.87
CA LEU A 15 -85.71 -43.37 33.91
C LEU A 15 -84.62 -44.44 34.01
N LEU A 16 -84.96 -45.72 33.76
CA LEU A 16 -84.01 -46.83 33.73
C LEU A 16 -83.08 -46.74 32.48
N ILE A 17 -83.67 -46.30 31.32
CA ILE A 17 -82.87 -46.06 30.14
C ILE A 17 -81.89 -44.93 30.33
N ILE A 18 -82.28 -43.86 31.06
CA ILE A 18 -81.37 -42.75 31.35
C ILE A 18 -80.24 -43.21 32.27
N VAL A 19 -80.55 -43.99 33.28
CA VAL A 19 -79.54 -44.58 34.22
C VAL A 19 -78.58 -45.48 33.47
N VAL A 20 -79.07 -46.36 32.59
CA VAL A 20 -78.22 -47.25 31.79
C VAL A 20 -77.39 -46.44 30.82
N ALA A 21 -77.91 -45.36 30.19
CA ALA A 21 -77.19 -44.49 29.35
C ALA A 21 -76.06 -43.73 30.08
N VAL A 22 -76.34 -43.24 31.29
CA VAL A 22 -75.34 -42.56 32.14
C VAL A 22 -74.28 -43.53 32.63
N LEU A 23 -74.66 -44.75 32.98
CA LEU A 23 -73.67 -45.81 33.35
C LEU A 23 -72.82 -46.24 32.15
N GLY A 24 -73.44 -46.37 30.96
CA GLY A 24 -72.75 -46.66 29.73
C GLY A 24 -71.76 -45.52 29.32
N ALA A 25 -72.23 -44.29 29.50
CA ALA A 25 -71.34 -43.12 29.21
C ALA A 25 -70.17 -43.03 30.24
N LYS A 26 -70.44 -43.36 31.48
CA LYS A 26 -69.36 -43.42 32.53
C LYS A 26 -68.36 -44.54 32.27
N LEU A 27 -68.86 -45.72 31.81
CA LEU A 27 -68.01 -46.85 31.44
C LEU A 27 -67.14 -46.51 30.21
N LEU A 28 -67.73 -45.81 29.21
CA LEU A 28 -67.02 -45.33 28.03
C LEU A 28 -65.99 -44.25 28.40
N MET A 29 -66.29 -43.41 29.39
CA MET A 29 -65.27 -42.41 29.85
C MET A 29 -64.14 -43.07 30.65
N MET A 30 -64.38 -44.19 31.34
CA MET A 30 -63.32 -44.92 32.05
C MET A 30 -62.43 -45.75 31.13
N THR A 31 -62.87 -46.08 29.94
CA THR A 31 -62.06 -46.76 28.90
C THR A 31 -61.34 -45.85 27.99
N LYS A 32 -61.49 -44.51 28.12
CA LYS A 32 -60.68 -43.56 27.38
C LYS A 32 -59.30 -43.59 27.99
N GLN A 33 -58.38 -44.34 27.39
CA GLN A 33 -56.95 -44.20 27.62
C GLN A 33 -56.59 -42.76 27.30
N GLU A 34 -56.01 -42.01 28.25
CA GLU A 34 -55.34 -40.74 27.96
C GLU A 34 -54.35 -41.00 26.87
N PRO A 35 -54.34 -40.20 25.75
CA PRO A 35 -53.31 -40.34 24.77
C PRO A 35 -51.98 -40.09 25.49
N GLU A 36 -51.08 -41.07 25.48
CA GLU A 36 -49.68 -40.84 25.83
C GLU A 36 -49.23 -39.62 25.04
N GLN A 37 -49.03 -38.49 25.71
CA GLN A 37 -48.30 -37.37 25.17
C GLN A 37 -46.88 -37.88 24.89
N LYS A 38 -46.67 -38.44 23.67
CA LYS A 38 -45.31 -38.53 23.16
C LYS A 38 -44.76 -37.13 23.28
N ALA A 39 -43.80 -36.93 24.20
CA ALA A 39 -43.02 -35.73 24.24
C ALA A 39 -42.53 -35.51 22.80
N GLU A 40 -43.02 -34.45 22.14
CA GLU A 40 -42.50 -34.01 20.84
C GLU A 40 -41.03 -33.75 21.08
N GLU A 41 -40.16 -34.69 20.69
CA GLU A 41 -38.72 -34.47 20.64
C GLU A 41 -38.52 -33.29 19.70
N ILE A 42 -38.35 -32.09 20.27
CA ILE A 42 -37.98 -30.91 19.49
C ILE A 42 -36.71 -31.28 18.74
N PRO A 43 -36.73 -31.33 17.41
CA PRO A 43 -35.56 -31.76 16.65
C PRO A 43 -34.39 -30.85 17.00
N LEU A 44 -33.32 -31.42 17.51
CA LEU A 44 -32.13 -30.67 17.86
C LEU A 44 -31.59 -29.99 16.61
N PRO A 45 -31.33 -28.68 16.65
CA PRO A 45 -30.79 -27.95 15.48
C PRO A 45 -29.46 -28.58 15.08
N VAL A 46 -29.32 -28.82 13.79
CA VAL A 46 -28.09 -29.38 13.19
C VAL A 46 -27.12 -28.23 12.95
N VAL A 47 -25.91 -28.35 13.46
CA VAL A 47 -24.84 -27.34 13.25
C VAL A 47 -23.64 -27.96 12.56
N ASP A 48 -23.12 -27.27 11.58
CA ASP A 48 -21.81 -27.57 10.99
C ASP A 48 -20.73 -26.93 11.88
N VAL A 49 -19.65 -27.65 12.14
CA VAL A 49 -18.57 -27.16 13.01
C VAL A 49 -17.24 -27.14 12.28
N THR A 50 -16.37 -26.24 12.71
CA THR A 50 -14.96 -26.19 12.32
C THR A 50 -14.10 -26.20 13.57
N GLN A 51 -12.93 -26.80 13.48
CA GLN A 51 -11.95 -26.76 14.56
C GLN A 51 -11.17 -25.45 14.53
N VAL A 52 -10.88 -24.93 15.69
CA VAL A 52 -9.98 -23.77 15.87
C VAL A 52 -8.56 -24.22 15.63
N GLU A 53 -7.86 -23.47 14.79
CA GLU A 53 -6.43 -23.60 14.60
C GLU A 53 -5.77 -22.29 14.98
N GLN A 54 -4.91 -22.31 15.98
CA GLN A 54 -4.08 -21.18 16.34
C GLN A 54 -2.86 -21.14 15.44
N GLN A 55 -2.64 -20.01 14.77
CA GLN A 55 -1.53 -19.82 13.84
C GLN A 55 -0.77 -18.53 14.14
N THR A 56 0.53 -18.55 13.88
CA THR A 56 1.34 -17.34 13.80
C THR A 56 1.11 -16.67 12.45
N MET A 57 0.55 -15.48 12.43
CA MET A 57 0.22 -14.77 11.19
C MET A 57 0.72 -13.33 11.21
N SER A 58 1.18 -12.86 10.04
CA SER A 58 1.43 -11.43 9.83
C SER A 58 0.14 -10.70 9.49
N LEU A 59 -0.12 -9.60 10.18
CA LEU A 59 -1.30 -8.75 9.96
C LEU A 59 -1.04 -7.83 8.77
N ASN A 60 -1.20 -8.34 7.56
CA ASN A 60 -0.98 -7.58 6.32
C ASN A 60 -1.94 -6.42 6.18
N LEU A 61 -1.43 -5.25 5.78
CA LEU A 61 -2.17 -4.00 5.65
C LEU A 61 -2.40 -3.69 4.17
N PRO A 62 -3.66 -3.75 3.70
CA PRO A 62 -3.97 -3.36 2.33
C PRO A 62 -3.91 -1.84 2.19
N SER A 63 -3.34 -1.38 1.09
CA SER A 63 -3.28 0.02 0.69
C SER A 63 -3.28 0.11 -0.84
N TYR A 64 -3.17 1.31 -1.38
CA TYR A 64 -3.10 1.55 -2.81
C TYR A 64 -2.41 2.89 -3.08
N GLY A 65 -1.93 3.08 -4.30
CA GLY A 65 -1.30 4.36 -4.63
C GLY A 65 -0.95 4.48 -6.10
N THR A 66 -0.48 5.66 -6.47
CA THR A 66 0.05 5.92 -7.80
C THR A 66 1.56 5.93 -7.76
N VAL A 67 2.18 5.29 -8.73
CA VAL A 67 3.63 5.23 -8.88
C VAL A 67 4.16 6.55 -9.41
N THR A 68 5.12 7.14 -8.70
CA THR A 68 5.77 8.41 -9.06
C THR A 68 7.27 8.25 -9.08
N PRO A 69 8.01 9.04 -9.87
CA PRO A 69 9.46 9.06 -9.77
C PRO A 69 9.91 9.69 -8.46
N LYS A 70 11.02 9.21 -7.89
CA LYS A 70 11.62 9.81 -6.70
C LYS A 70 12.10 11.23 -6.97
N TYR A 71 12.74 11.45 -8.11
CA TYR A 71 13.17 12.76 -8.57
C TYR A 71 12.47 13.13 -9.88
N LYS A 72 11.92 14.34 -9.87
CA LYS A 72 11.23 14.96 -10.98
C LYS A 72 11.88 16.33 -11.20
N THR A 73 12.56 16.50 -12.33
CA THR A 73 13.33 17.70 -12.58
C THR A 73 12.83 18.39 -13.85
N GLN A 74 12.54 19.69 -13.72
CA GLN A 74 12.38 20.57 -14.87
C GLN A 74 13.75 21.08 -15.26
N LEU A 75 14.15 20.76 -16.50
CA LEU A 75 15.36 21.34 -17.10
C LEU A 75 15.07 22.77 -17.50
N VAL A 76 15.88 23.69 -16.98
CA VAL A 76 15.80 25.09 -17.35
C VAL A 76 17.12 25.57 -17.93
N SER A 77 17.08 26.53 -18.86
CA SER A 77 18.30 27.15 -19.38
C SER A 77 18.91 28.05 -18.31
N GLU A 78 20.21 27.89 -18.06
CA GLU A 78 21.01 28.76 -17.19
C GLU A 78 21.70 29.93 -17.95
N VAL A 79 21.70 29.83 -19.29
CA VAL A 79 22.28 30.82 -20.20
C VAL A 79 21.30 31.14 -21.32
N GLN A 80 21.48 32.24 -22.02
CA GLN A 80 20.62 32.61 -23.14
C GLN A 80 21.30 32.28 -24.45
N GLY A 81 20.52 32.06 -25.51
CA GLY A 81 21.03 31.81 -26.85
C GLY A 81 20.09 30.99 -27.71
N ARG A 82 20.50 30.68 -28.93
CA ARG A 82 19.73 29.85 -29.84
C ARG A 82 20.06 28.37 -29.63
N ILE A 83 19.07 27.48 -29.66
CA ILE A 83 19.29 26.03 -29.67
C ILE A 83 19.94 25.63 -31.01
N LEU A 84 21.16 25.19 -30.94
CA LEU A 84 21.96 24.79 -32.12
C LEU A 84 21.72 23.31 -32.47
N SER A 85 21.60 22.45 -31.46
CA SER A 85 21.35 21.02 -31.66
C SER A 85 20.50 20.44 -30.52
N ILE A 86 19.77 19.36 -30.83
CA ILE A 86 18.98 18.60 -29.90
C ILE A 86 19.30 17.12 -30.11
N ALA A 87 19.63 16.43 -29.02
CA ALA A 87 19.90 14.99 -29.09
C ALA A 87 18.65 14.19 -29.51
N PRO A 88 18.78 13.17 -30.34
CA PRO A 88 17.64 12.32 -30.75
C PRO A 88 16.91 11.66 -29.58
N ALA A 89 17.62 11.39 -28.49
CA ALA A 89 17.01 10.82 -27.25
C ALA A 89 16.22 11.85 -26.45
N PHE A 90 16.40 13.17 -26.71
CA PHE A 90 15.66 14.22 -25.99
C PHE A 90 14.29 14.46 -26.62
N VAL A 91 13.42 13.43 -26.52
CA VAL A 91 12.04 13.41 -27.03
C VAL A 91 11.17 12.68 -25.97
N ALA A 92 9.87 12.99 -25.91
CA ALA A 92 8.98 12.34 -24.97
C ALA A 92 9.05 10.81 -25.06
N GLY A 93 9.31 10.15 -23.93
CA GLY A 93 9.55 8.71 -23.84
C GLY A 93 10.99 8.28 -24.13
N GLY A 94 11.86 9.20 -24.58
CA GLY A 94 13.29 8.94 -24.78
C GLY A 94 14.00 8.65 -23.46
N VAL A 95 15.08 7.92 -23.56
CA VAL A 95 15.88 7.45 -22.44
C VAL A 95 17.25 8.07 -22.53
N VAL A 96 17.70 8.60 -21.41
CA VAL A 96 18.99 9.29 -21.29
C VAL A 96 19.73 8.83 -20.04
N HIS A 97 21.07 8.83 -20.11
CA HIS A 97 21.93 8.50 -18.99
C HIS A 97 22.50 9.78 -18.37
N GLN A 98 22.96 9.67 -17.14
CA GLN A 98 23.63 10.77 -16.46
C GLN A 98 24.81 11.29 -17.29
N GLY A 99 24.85 12.61 -17.53
CA GLY A 99 25.87 13.26 -18.30
C GLY A 99 25.62 13.32 -19.80
N ASP A 100 24.62 12.60 -20.34
CA ASP A 100 24.24 12.67 -21.76
C ASP A 100 23.88 14.10 -22.15
N GLU A 101 24.35 14.50 -23.33
CA GLU A 101 24.05 15.78 -23.93
C GLU A 101 22.63 15.76 -24.50
N LEU A 102 21.79 16.68 -24.06
CA LEU A 102 20.38 16.78 -24.46
C LEU A 102 20.14 17.85 -25.51
N ALA A 103 20.75 19.00 -25.31
CA ALA A 103 20.68 20.12 -26.25
C ALA A 103 21.94 21.00 -26.12
N VAL A 104 22.28 21.70 -27.15
CA VAL A 104 23.39 22.69 -27.19
C VAL A 104 22.83 24.04 -27.55
N ILE A 105 23.12 25.03 -26.73
CA ILE A 105 22.90 26.45 -27.00
C ILE A 105 24.12 26.97 -27.72
N GLU A 106 23.95 27.90 -28.67
CA GLU A 106 25.02 28.49 -29.48
C GLU A 106 26.16 29.01 -28.58
N PRO A 107 27.39 28.43 -28.68
CA PRO A 107 28.46 28.72 -27.73
C PRO A 107 29.33 29.91 -28.14
N SER A 108 29.20 30.45 -29.38
CA SER A 108 30.15 31.39 -29.99
C SER A 108 30.46 32.63 -29.13
N ASP A 109 29.43 33.24 -28.53
CA ASP A 109 29.59 34.40 -27.66
C ASP A 109 30.29 34.04 -26.34
N TYR A 110 30.00 32.89 -25.81
CA TYR A 110 30.60 32.36 -24.56
C TYR A 110 32.05 31.93 -24.75
N GLU A 111 32.40 31.42 -25.93
CA GLU A 111 33.79 31.15 -26.33
C GLU A 111 34.59 32.43 -26.43
N ALA A 112 34.02 33.49 -27.03
CA ALA A 112 34.65 34.81 -27.10
C ALA A 112 34.85 35.42 -25.70
N ASP A 113 33.85 35.32 -24.79
CA ASP A 113 33.94 35.77 -23.40
C ASP A 113 35.06 35.01 -22.66
N LEU A 114 35.16 33.69 -22.89
CA LEU A 114 36.22 32.87 -22.31
C LEU A 114 37.62 33.33 -22.76
N MET A 115 37.80 33.53 -24.06
CA MET A 115 39.07 34.04 -24.61
C MET A 115 39.42 35.43 -24.06
N GLN A 116 38.45 36.33 -23.93
CA GLN A 116 38.63 37.65 -23.34
C GLN A 116 39.09 37.56 -21.88
N ALA A 117 38.43 36.70 -21.07
CA ALA A 117 38.78 36.50 -19.68
C ALA A 117 40.15 35.86 -19.50
N GLN A 118 40.57 34.95 -20.41
CA GLN A 118 41.93 34.39 -20.45
C GLN A 118 42.99 35.45 -20.72
N ALA A 119 42.75 36.34 -21.71
CA ALA A 119 43.65 37.46 -22.02
C ALA A 119 43.78 38.41 -20.82
N THR A 120 42.67 38.78 -20.19
CA THR A 120 42.66 39.63 -18.99
C THR A 120 43.46 39.02 -17.83
N LEU A 121 43.35 37.72 -17.60
CA LEU A 121 44.14 37.03 -16.58
C LEU A 121 45.64 37.04 -16.93
N ALA A 122 45.99 36.83 -18.19
CA ALA A 122 47.38 36.88 -18.63
C ALA A 122 48.00 38.27 -18.41
N GLN A 123 47.24 39.35 -18.71
CA GLN A 123 47.66 40.73 -18.42
C GLN A 123 47.84 41.01 -16.94
N ALA A 124 46.90 40.55 -16.08
CA ALA A 124 46.99 40.72 -14.64
C ALA A 124 48.20 39.97 -14.04
N LYS A 125 48.50 38.77 -14.53
CA LYS A 125 49.69 38.01 -14.13
C LYS A 125 51.00 38.72 -14.54
N ALA A 126 51.09 39.22 -15.79
CA ALA A 126 52.24 39.96 -16.23
C ALA A 126 52.50 41.25 -15.39
N ALA A 127 51.41 41.97 -15.02
CA ALA A 127 51.51 43.14 -14.15
C ALA A 127 51.97 42.76 -12.71
N LEU A 128 51.52 41.62 -12.22
CA LEU A 128 51.98 41.10 -10.91
C LEU A 128 53.47 40.72 -10.96
N ASP A 129 53.92 40.03 -12.01
CA ASP A 129 55.31 39.63 -12.18
C ASP A 129 56.23 40.86 -12.29
N GLU A 130 55.78 41.89 -13.02
CA GLU A 130 56.47 43.18 -13.08
C GLU A 130 56.57 43.85 -11.70
N GLU A 131 55.51 43.85 -10.90
CA GLU A 131 55.47 44.44 -9.59
C GLU A 131 56.35 43.66 -8.56
N ILE A 132 56.40 42.33 -8.70
CA ILE A 132 57.30 41.47 -7.92
C ILE A 132 58.75 41.90 -8.23
N ALA A 133 59.15 41.98 -9.49
CA ALA A 133 60.49 42.39 -9.92
C ALA A 133 60.84 43.77 -9.39
N ARG A 134 59.95 44.75 -9.49
CA ARG A 134 60.12 46.12 -8.91
C ARG A 134 60.30 46.09 -7.40
N GLY A 135 59.55 45.23 -6.70
CA GLY A 135 59.66 45.05 -5.25
C GLY A 135 61.02 44.44 -4.85
N GLU A 136 61.56 43.53 -5.63
CA GLU A 136 62.88 42.95 -5.41
C GLU A 136 64.00 44.03 -5.60
N VAL A 137 63.91 44.84 -6.65
CA VAL A 137 64.84 45.95 -6.84
C VAL A 137 64.77 46.95 -5.65
N ALA A 138 63.55 47.35 -5.24
CA ALA A 138 63.37 48.20 -4.06
C ALA A 138 63.98 47.59 -2.79
N LYS A 139 63.86 46.32 -2.54
CA LYS A 139 64.52 45.61 -1.41
C LYS A 139 66.03 45.74 -1.44
N ILE A 140 66.62 45.55 -2.63
CA ILE A 140 68.09 45.69 -2.81
C ILE A 140 68.56 47.11 -2.56
N GLU A 141 67.84 48.09 -3.07
CA GLU A 141 68.18 49.51 -2.87
C GLU A 141 68.10 49.89 -1.37
N PHE A 142 67.09 49.43 -0.65
CA PHE A 142 66.97 49.72 0.81
C PHE A 142 67.90 48.88 1.70
N SER A 143 68.46 47.77 1.25
CA SER A 143 69.36 46.95 1.99
C SER A 143 70.71 47.62 2.37
N GLY A 144 71.05 48.69 1.68
CA GLY A 144 72.25 49.55 1.93
C GLY A 144 72.02 50.69 2.94
N TYR A 145 70.83 50.89 3.48
CA TYR A 145 70.52 51.98 4.40
C TYR A 145 70.54 51.47 5.84
N ASP A 146 71.52 51.97 6.62
CA ASP A 146 71.81 51.55 8.01
C ASP A 146 70.85 52.16 9.08
N ASN A 147 69.80 52.85 8.69
CA ASN A 147 68.91 53.62 9.57
C ASN A 147 67.46 53.12 9.58
N GLY A 148 67.24 51.90 10.08
CA GLY A 148 65.89 51.44 10.43
C GLY A 148 65.15 50.65 9.36
N MET A 149 64.03 49.96 9.73
CA MET A 149 63.21 49.14 8.83
C MET A 149 62.59 50.05 7.73
N PRO A 150 62.75 49.75 6.46
CA PRO A 150 62.16 50.54 5.39
C PRO A 150 60.65 50.55 5.49
N PRO A 151 59.98 51.69 5.26
CA PRO A 151 58.52 51.77 5.32
C PRO A 151 57.91 50.82 4.28
N GLU A 152 56.78 50.19 4.63
CA GLU A 152 56.07 49.25 3.73
C GLU A 152 55.79 49.83 2.33
N LEU A 153 55.56 51.13 2.24
CA LEU A 153 55.37 51.88 0.99
C LEU A 153 56.65 51.87 0.12
N GLY A 154 57.85 52.02 0.75
CA GLY A 154 59.13 51.95 0.07
C GLY A 154 59.42 50.55 -0.50
N LEU A 155 58.99 49.51 0.18
CA LEU A 155 59.08 48.11 -0.28
C LEU A 155 57.98 47.73 -1.27
N ARG A 156 57.12 48.66 -1.68
CA ARG A 156 56.03 48.45 -2.66
C ARG A 156 55.01 47.41 -2.22
N VAL A 157 54.89 47.09 -0.91
CA VAL A 157 53.97 46.10 -0.38
C VAL A 157 52.48 46.38 -0.72
N PRO A 158 52.00 47.64 -0.63
CA PRO A 158 50.61 47.92 -1.03
C PRO A 158 50.36 47.69 -2.54
N GLN A 159 51.32 48.03 -3.36
CA GLN A 159 51.26 47.82 -4.85
C GLN A 159 51.23 46.35 -5.19
N LEU A 160 52.06 45.51 -4.57
CA LEU A 160 52.07 44.08 -4.72
C LEU A 160 50.73 43.48 -4.31
N LYS A 161 50.17 43.89 -3.13
CA LYS A 161 48.84 43.44 -2.66
C LYS A 161 47.76 43.85 -3.68
N LYS A 162 47.84 45.03 -4.30
CA LYS A 162 46.89 45.47 -5.33
C LYS A 162 46.94 44.58 -6.56
N GLU A 163 48.12 44.25 -7.09
CA GLU A 163 48.24 43.41 -8.29
C GLU A 163 47.86 41.96 -7.99
N GLN A 164 48.15 41.45 -6.78
CA GLN A 164 47.63 40.15 -6.33
C GLN A 164 46.10 40.11 -6.30
N ALA A 165 45.45 41.22 -5.87
CA ALA A 165 44.00 41.30 -5.88
C ALA A 165 43.45 41.36 -7.33
N ASN A 166 44.15 42.05 -8.26
CA ASN A 166 43.79 42.09 -9.67
C ASN A 166 43.84 40.69 -10.31
N VAL A 167 44.88 39.89 -10.01
CA VAL A 167 44.96 38.51 -10.49
C VAL A 167 43.78 37.68 -10.00
N LYS A 168 43.44 37.75 -8.70
CA LYS A 168 42.27 37.03 -8.11
C LYS A 168 40.95 37.45 -8.77
N TYR A 169 40.80 38.74 -9.07
CA TYR A 169 39.61 39.25 -9.80
C TYR A 169 39.52 38.65 -11.21
N ALA A 170 40.64 38.64 -11.96
CA ALA A 170 40.69 38.07 -13.30
C ALA A 170 40.47 36.53 -13.29
N GLU A 171 41.01 35.83 -12.29
CA GLU A 171 40.75 34.39 -12.07
C GLU A 171 39.26 34.09 -11.84
N ALA A 172 38.60 34.92 -11.03
CA ALA A 172 37.15 34.80 -10.79
C ALA A 172 36.34 35.08 -12.06
N ALA A 173 36.76 36.06 -12.87
CA ALA A 173 36.12 36.34 -14.16
C ALA A 173 36.28 35.18 -15.14
N LEU A 174 37.49 34.61 -15.25
CA LEU A 174 37.77 33.43 -16.08
C LEU A 174 36.92 32.23 -15.66
N ALA A 175 36.85 31.96 -14.35
CA ALA A 175 36.03 30.85 -13.81
C ALA A 175 34.55 31.03 -14.12
N ARG A 176 34.02 32.27 -14.11
CA ARG A 176 32.64 32.56 -14.50
C ARG A 176 32.43 32.36 -16.01
N ALA A 177 33.29 32.85 -16.86
CA ALA A 177 33.20 32.66 -18.32
C ALA A 177 33.23 31.16 -18.70
N LYS A 178 34.11 30.40 -18.05
CA LYS A 178 34.20 28.94 -18.25
C LYS A 178 32.88 28.24 -17.85
N ARG A 179 32.31 28.55 -16.69
CA ARG A 179 31.01 27.99 -16.27
C ARG A 179 29.87 28.35 -17.22
N ASN A 180 29.85 29.59 -17.75
CA ASN A 180 28.81 30.00 -18.69
C ASN A 180 28.91 29.21 -20.00
N LEU A 181 30.13 28.97 -20.49
CA LEU A 181 30.36 28.12 -21.66
C LEU A 181 29.94 26.65 -21.36
N GLU A 182 30.30 26.11 -20.21
CA GLU A 182 29.85 24.76 -19.82
C GLU A 182 28.33 24.64 -19.79
N ARG A 183 27.61 25.70 -19.39
CA ARG A 183 26.15 25.78 -19.33
C ARG A 183 25.46 25.88 -20.69
N THR A 184 26.19 26.14 -21.77
CA THR A 184 25.63 26.07 -23.13
C THR A 184 25.29 24.63 -23.53
N VAL A 185 25.95 23.63 -22.91
CA VAL A 185 25.67 22.22 -23.13
C VAL A 185 24.75 21.71 -22.03
N ILE A 186 23.51 21.49 -22.39
CA ILE A 186 22.48 20.97 -21.46
C ILE A 186 22.66 19.47 -21.32
N ARG A 187 22.92 18.98 -20.09
CA ARG A 187 23.15 17.57 -19.81
C ARG A 187 22.12 17.00 -18.86
N ALA A 188 21.89 15.68 -18.98
CA ALA A 188 21.04 14.95 -18.04
C ALA A 188 21.73 14.86 -16.66
N PRO A 189 21.08 15.30 -15.56
CA PRO A 189 21.65 15.27 -14.21
C PRO A 189 21.70 13.86 -13.59
N PHE A 190 20.88 12.92 -14.10
CA PHE A 190 20.77 11.53 -13.66
C PHE A 190 20.19 10.67 -14.80
N ASP A 191 20.19 9.36 -14.63
CA ASP A 191 19.54 8.42 -15.54
C ASP A 191 18.03 8.65 -15.56
N ALA A 192 17.47 9.04 -16.71
CA ALA A 192 16.10 9.52 -16.78
C ALA A 192 15.33 9.02 -17.99
N ILE A 193 13.99 9.12 -17.87
CA ILE A 193 13.06 9.15 -18.99
C ILE A 193 12.63 10.59 -19.21
N VAL A 194 12.70 11.06 -20.45
CA VAL A 194 12.19 12.36 -20.87
C VAL A 194 10.66 12.31 -20.83
N ARG A 195 10.05 13.07 -19.92
CA ARG A 195 8.58 13.19 -19.84
C ARG A 195 8.03 14.08 -20.94
N ALA A 196 8.69 15.20 -21.15
CA ALA A 196 8.33 16.19 -22.19
C ALA A 196 9.55 17.02 -22.58
N ARG A 197 9.60 17.43 -23.84
CA ARG A 197 10.51 18.44 -24.38
C ARG A 197 9.69 19.68 -24.68
N SER A 198 10.20 20.86 -24.28
CA SER A 198 9.49 22.14 -24.37
C SER A 198 10.22 23.14 -25.30
N VAL A 199 11.24 22.71 -26.01
CA VAL A 199 12.05 23.58 -26.92
C VAL A 199 12.27 22.90 -28.25
N ASP A 200 12.47 23.73 -29.30
CA ASP A 200 12.71 23.27 -30.65
C ASP A 200 14.06 23.78 -31.20
N LEU A 201 14.55 23.08 -32.23
CA LEU A 201 15.78 23.44 -32.93
C LEU A 201 15.66 24.84 -33.52
N GLY A 202 16.68 25.68 -33.32
CA GLY A 202 16.72 27.07 -33.80
C GLY A 202 15.93 28.06 -32.93
N GLN A 203 15.20 27.59 -31.90
CA GLN A 203 14.50 28.46 -30.95
C GLN A 203 15.50 29.23 -30.09
N TYR A 204 15.20 30.52 -29.84
CA TYR A 204 15.94 31.32 -28.88
C TYR A 204 15.39 31.10 -27.48
N VAL A 205 16.28 30.83 -26.52
CA VAL A 205 15.94 30.64 -25.09
C VAL A 205 16.61 31.71 -24.23
N SER A 206 15.94 32.11 -23.17
CA SER A 206 16.45 33.00 -22.14
C SER A 206 16.76 32.22 -20.87
N ILE A 207 17.49 32.84 -19.94
CA ILE A 207 17.72 32.23 -18.61
C ILE A 207 16.38 31.94 -17.94
N GLY A 208 16.21 30.70 -17.41
CA GLY A 208 14.98 30.25 -16.79
C GLY A 208 13.95 29.66 -17.75
N THR A 209 14.18 29.66 -19.07
CA THR A 209 13.30 29.01 -20.04
C THR A 209 13.26 27.50 -19.75
N ASN A 210 12.04 26.93 -19.63
CA ASN A 210 11.86 25.50 -19.49
C ASN A 210 12.22 24.77 -20.79
N LEU A 211 13.19 23.86 -20.72
CA LEU A 211 13.66 23.05 -21.83
C LEU A 211 12.95 21.69 -21.92
N GLY A 212 12.51 21.16 -20.78
CA GLY A 212 11.84 19.86 -20.70
C GLY A 212 11.72 19.34 -19.27
N GLU A 213 11.12 18.18 -19.15
CA GLU A 213 10.90 17.50 -17.86
C GLU A 213 11.50 16.09 -17.89
N LEU A 214 12.31 15.78 -16.88
CA LEU A 214 12.97 14.49 -16.69
C LEU A 214 12.45 13.77 -15.45
N TYR A 215 12.22 12.47 -15.57
CA TYR A 215 11.88 11.57 -14.50
C TYR A 215 13.02 10.59 -14.24
N ASP A 216 13.50 10.54 -13.00
CA ASP A 216 14.50 9.56 -12.55
C ASP A 216 14.00 8.14 -12.79
N THR A 217 14.88 7.25 -13.23
CA THR A 217 14.54 5.82 -13.46
C THR A 217 15.15 4.87 -12.45
N ALA A 218 15.93 5.39 -11.50
CA ALA A 218 16.58 4.55 -10.49
C ALA A 218 15.61 4.05 -9.43
N VAL A 219 14.68 4.91 -8.99
CA VAL A 219 13.76 4.62 -7.88
C VAL A 219 12.37 5.16 -8.18
N ALA A 220 11.36 4.31 -8.00
CA ALA A 220 9.97 4.73 -7.96
C ALA A 220 9.49 4.85 -6.51
N GLU A 221 8.69 5.86 -6.21
CA GLU A 221 7.97 6.02 -4.95
C GLU A 221 6.48 5.79 -5.15
N VAL A 222 5.86 5.18 -4.12
CA VAL A 222 4.41 5.02 -4.04
C VAL A 222 3.96 5.51 -2.68
N ARG A 223 3.07 6.52 -2.66
CA ARG A 223 2.43 7.01 -1.43
C ARG A 223 1.25 6.11 -1.11
N LEU A 224 1.29 5.48 0.06
CA LEU A 224 0.35 4.47 0.52
C LEU A 224 -0.45 5.01 1.71
N PRO A 225 -1.73 5.40 1.53
CA PRO A 225 -2.59 5.83 2.63
C PRO A 225 -2.87 4.68 3.58
N LEU A 226 -2.73 4.93 4.88
CA LEU A 226 -3.03 3.99 5.93
C LEU A 226 -3.91 4.66 6.98
N ALA A 227 -4.99 3.97 7.38
CA ALA A 227 -5.86 4.50 8.43
C ALA A 227 -5.10 4.53 9.78
N ASN A 228 -5.33 5.56 10.58
CA ASN A 228 -4.64 5.74 11.87
C ASN A 228 -4.75 4.49 12.79
N LYS A 229 -5.89 3.80 12.78
CA LYS A 229 -6.09 2.56 13.54
C LYS A 229 -5.19 1.41 13.09
N ASP A 230 -4.79 1.40 11.82
CA ASP A 230 -4.00 0.33 11.22
C ASP A 230 -2.50 0.50 11.48
N LEU A 231 -2.06 1.70 11.91
CA LEU A 231 -0.67 1.95 12.34
C LEU A 231 -0.24 1.06 13.50
N ALA A 232 -1.18 0.66 14.37
CA ALA A 232 -0.92 -0.25 15.48
C ALA A 232 -0.42 -1.64 15.03
N TYR A 233 -0.60 -2.00 13.77
CA TYR A 233 -0.18 -3.28 13.19
C TYR A 233 1.17 -3.21 12.45
N LEU A 234 1.81 -2.05 12.38
CA LEU A 234 3.19 -1.93 11.91
C LEU A 234 4.17 -2.32 13.03
N GLU A 235 5.35 -2.79 12.65
CA GLU A 235 6.43 -3.04 13.62
C GLU A 235 6.96 -1.74 14.22
N SER A 236 7.09 -0.70 13.39
CA SER A 236 7.46 0.66 13.79
C SER A 236 6.69 1.66 12.92
N VAL A 237 6.16 2.71 13.55
CA VAL A 237 5.42 3.77 12.85
C VAL A 237 6.39 4.80 12.26
N ASP A 238 7.46 5.12 12.99
CA ASP A 238 8.40 6.19 12.65
C ASP A 238 9.46 5.75 11.64
N ASN A 239 9.83 4.47 11.66
CA ASN A 239 10.79 3.90 10.72
C ASN A 239 10.32 2.51 10.23
N PRO A 240 9.30 2.49 9.41
CA PRO A 240 8.65 1.24 8.99
C PRO A 240 9.44 0.55 7.87
N GLU A 241 10.67 0.12 8.12
CA GLU A 241 11.48 -0.63 7.16
C GLU A 241 10.84 -1.98 6.76
N THR A 242 9.65 -1.92 6.22
CA THR A 242 8.77 -3.05 6.01
C THR A 242 8.64 -3.37 4.52
N GLN A 243 8.64 -4.65 4.19
CA GLN A 243 8.41 -5.10 2.82
C GLN A 243 6.98 -4.81 2.39
N VAL A 244 6.83 -4.33 1.17
CA VAL A 244 5.53 -4.12 0.51
C VAL A 244 5.50 -4.88 -0.82
N THR A 245 4.39 -5.56 -1.06
CA THR A 245 4.09 -6.17 -2.35
C THR A 245 3.11 -5.27 -3.08
N LEU A 246 3.53 -4.77 -4.24
CA LEU A 246 2.70 -3.97 -5.14
C LEU A 246 2.13 -4.87 -6.23
N SER A 247 0.90 -4.64 -6.65
CA SER A 247 0.26 -5.40 -7.72
C SER A 247 -0.59 -4.49 -8.60
N ALA A 248 -0.58 -4.75 -9.89
CA ALA A 248 -1.48 -4.09 -10.85
C ALA A 248 -1.86 -5.05 -11.98
N ALA A 249 -3.01 -4.80 -12.58
CA ALA A 249 -3.41 -5.49 -13.82
C ALA A 249 -2.76 -4.79 -15.01
N LEU A 250 -1.87 -5.50 -15.72
CA LEU A 250 -1.23 -5.04 -16.94
C LEU A 250 -1.53 -6.03 -18.06
N ALA A 251 -2.10 -5.56 -19.18
CA ALA A 251 -2.43 -6.38 -20.34
C ALA A 251 -3.21 -7.66 -19.97
N GLY A 252 -4.16 -7.57 -19.03
CA GLY A 252 -5.00 -8.70 -18.59
C GLY A 252 -4.33 -9.68 -17.63
N LYS A 253 -3.08 -9.44 -17.21
CA LYS A 253 -2.36 -10.26 -16.23
C LYS A 253 -2.07 -9.44 -14.98
N THR A 254 -2.20 -10.06 -13.80
CA THR A 254 -1.73 -9.45 -12.55
C THR A 254 -0.22 -9.56 -12.46
N VAL A 255 0.45 -8.42 -12.40
CA VAL A 255 1.90 -8.32 -12.23
C VAL A 255 2.18 -7.82 -10.82
N THR A 256 3.23 -8.35 -10.20
CA THR A 256 3.64 -7.99 -8.86
C THR A 256 5.07 -7.44 -8.84
N TRP A 257 5.30 -6.45 -7.99
CA TRP A 257 6.62 -5.89 -7.71
C TRP A 257 6.84 -5.85 -6.22
N THR A 258 8.08 -6.01 -5.81
CA THR A 258 8.46 -5.91 -4.41
C THR A 258 9.09 -4.55 -4.16
N GLY A 259 8.63 -3.87 -3.13
CA GLY A 259 9.18 -2.63 -2.64
C GLY A 259 9.45 -2.68 -1.14
N LYS A 260 10.00 -1.60 -0.61
CA LYS A 260 10.25 -1.41 0.81
C LYS A 260 9.64 -0.08 1.26
N VAL A 261 8.89 -0.08 2.34
CA VAL A 261 8.47 1.15 2.99
C VAL A 261 9.69 1.78 3.65
N VAL A 262 10.01 3.02 3.30
CA VAL A 262 11.23 3.70 3.74
C VAL A 262 10.97 4.80 4.75
N ARG A 263 9.76 5.37 4.77
CA ARG A 263 9.39 6.43 5.70
C ARG A 263 7.87 6.55 5.86
N SER A 264 7.46 7.13 6.96
CA SER A 264 6.15 7.74 7.17
C SER A 264 6.26 9.24 6.90
N GLU A 265 5.23 9.86 6.33
CA GLU A 265 5.22 11.33 6.18
C GLU A 265 5.05 12.06 7.52
N GLY A 266 4.71 11.35 8.60
CA GLY A 266 4.64 11.91 9.96
C GLY A 266 3.52 12.91 10.20
N VAL A 267 2.70 13.18 9.19
CA VAL A 267 1.58 14.13 9.24
C VAL A 267 0.29 13.38 8.88
N ILE A 268 -0.75 13.63 9.66
CA ILE A 268 -2.09 13.14 9.34
C ILE A 268 -2.71 14.10 8.32
N ASP A 269 -3.11 13.58 7.18
CA ASP A 269 -3.81 14.34 6.16
C ASP A 269 -5.17 14.84 6.70
N PRO A 270 -5.43 16.16 6.70
CA PRO A 270 -6.64 16.71 7.31
C PRO A 270 -7.93 16.32 6.57
N ASP A 271 -7.85 16.05 5.27
CA ASP A 271 -9.02 15.79 4.42
C ASP A 271 -9.56 14.37 4.62
N ASN A 272 -8.66 13.38 4.72
CA ASN A 272 -9.03 11.98 4.82
C ASN A 272 -8.63 11.31 6.14
N ARG A 273 -7.89 12.00 7.03
CA ARG A 273 -7.39 11.52 8.33
C ARG A 273 -6.52 10.27 8.23
N MET A 274 -5.81 10.11 7.12
CA MET A 274 -4.87 9.03 6.90
C MET A 274 -3.42 9.48 7.12
N VAL A 275 -2.57 8.54 7.46
CA VAL A 275 -1.12 8.69 7.46
C VAL A 275 -0.59 8.07 6.19
N TYR A 276 0.32 8.74 5.50
CA TYR A 276 0.94 8.23 4.29
C TYR A 276 2.27 7.57 4.59
N LEU A 277 2.41 6.34 4.17
CA LEU A 277 3.68 5.63 4.10
C LEU A 277 4.24 5.75 2.69
N VAL A 278 5.54 5.92 2.56
CA VAL A 278 6.20 5.98 1.26
C VAL A 278 6.99 4.70 1.05
N ALA A 279 6.61 3.96 0.03
CA ALA A 279 7.30 2.76 -0.41
C ALA A 279 8.18 3.08 -1.63
N GLU A 280 9.40 2.54 -1.64
CA GLU A 280 10.33 2.62 -2.76
C GLU A 280 10.44 1.27 -3.48
N VAL A 281 10.48 1.35 -4.82
CA VAL A 281 10.79 0.23 -5.70
C VAL A 281 12.08 0.57 -6.44
N GLN A 282 13.10 -0.26 -6.27
CA GLN A 282 14.37 -0.09 -6.96
C GLN A 282 14.28 -0.58 -8.40
N ASP A 283 14.93 0.13 -9.33
CA ASP A 283 14.98 -0.19 -10.76
C ASP A 283 13.60 -0.53 -11.38
N PRO A 284 12.60 0.35 -11.26
CA PRO A 284 11.22 0.07 -11.69
C PRO A 284 11.11 -0.23 -13.19
N TYR A 285 12.07 0.24 -13.98
CA TYR A 285 12.12 0.02 -15.43
C TYR A 285 13.02 -1.16 -15.84
N LEU A 286 13.55 -1.95 -14.89
CA LEU A 286 14.39 -3.15 -15.12
C LEU A 286 15.60 -2.87 -16.01
N ARG A 287 16.28 -1.73 -15.77
CA ARG A 287 17.43 -1.30 -16.57
C ARG A 287 18.73 -1.93 -16.14
N LYS A 288 18.87 -2.16 -14.81
CA LYS A 288 20.06 -2.78 -14.22
C LYS A 288 20.01 -4.30 -14.25
N GLN A 289 18.81 -4.87 -14.10
CA GLN A 289 18.59 -6.30 -14.10
C GLN A 289 17.50 -6.65 -15.13
N LYS A 290 17.91 -7.15 -16.28
CA LYS A 290 16.97 -7.72 -17.27
C LYS A 290 16.47 -9.07 -16.73
N GLN A 291 15.46 -9.04 -15.89
CA GLN A 291 14.75 -10.26 -15.49
C GLN A 291 13.79 -10.66 -16.62
N THR A 292 14.07 -11.80 -17.24
CA THR A 292 13.26 -12.33 -18.33
C THR A 292 11.83 -12.59 -17.84
N GLY A 293 10.84 -11.92 -18.47
CA GLY A 293 9.42 -12.11 -18.17
C GLY A 293 8.81 -11.16 -17.13
N GLN A 294 9.57 -10.30 -16.48
CA GLN A 294 9.05 -9.26 -15.60
C GLN A 294 8.71 -8.00 -16.40
N LEU A 295 7.55 -7.41 -16.14
CA LEU A 295 7.13 -6.16 -16.79
C LEU A 295 7.56 -4.94 -15.97
N PRO A 296 7.99 -3.83 -16.62
CA PRO A 296 8.40 -2.62 -15.92
C PRO A 296 7.21 -1.96 -15.19
N LEU A 297 7.50 -1.39 -14.03
CA LEU A 297 6.56 -0.59 -13.27
C LEU A 297 6.59 0.87 -13.78
N LYS A 298 5.64 1.22 -14.62
CA LYS A 298 5.60 2.55 -15.26
C LYS A 298 5.08 3.62 -14.30
N TYR A 299 5.64 4.82 -14.38
CA TYR A 299 5.12 5.99 -13.66
C TYR A 299 3.69 6.32 -14.11
N GLY A 300 2.88 6.78 -13.17
CA GLY A 300 1.45 7.01 -13.38
C GLY A 300 0.58 5.75 -13.23
N SER A 301 1.17 4.55 -13.09
CA SER A 301 0.40 3.34 -12.82
C SER A 301 -0.24 3.40 -11.45
N PHE A 302 -1.51 3.01 -11.36
CA PHE A 302 -2.19 2.77 -10.09
C PHE A 302 -1.92 1.33 -9.64
N VAL A 303 -1.50 1.16 -8.40
CA VAL A 303 -1.13 -0.14 -7.83
C VAL A 303 -1.88 -0.38 -6.52
N ASN A 304 -2.26 -1.64 -6.31
CA ASN A 304 -2.66 -2.13 -5.00
C ASN A 304 -1.40 -2.55 -4.25
N ALA A 305 -1.38 -2.27 -2.95
CA ALA A 305 -0.24 -2.55 -2.07
C ALA A 305 -0.67 -3.44 -0.91
N VAL A 306 0.16 -4.38 -0.55
CA VAL A 306 0.04 -5.18 0.67
C VAL A 306 1.31 -4.95 1.48
N ILE A 307 1.18 -4.19 2.57
CA ILE A 307 2.28 -3.88 3.49
C ILE A 307 2.33 -5.01 4.52
N LYS A 308 3.50 -5.60 4.72
CA LYS A 308 3.70 -6.64 5.72
C LYS A 308 3.61 -6.01 7.12
N GLY A 309 2.58 -6.37 7.87
CA GLY A 309 2.42 -5.92 9.25
C GLY A 309 3.17 -6.82 10.23
N ARG A 310 3.09 -6.45 11.52
CA ARG A 310 3.69 -7.23 12.61
C ARG A 310 3.16 -8.67 12.63
N THR A 311 4.02 -9.58 12.99
CA THR A 311 3.66 -10.98 13.21
C THR A 311 3.11 -11.15 14.63
N VAL A 312 1.98 -11.83 14.75
CA VAL A 312 1.33 -12.10 16.02
C VAL A 312 1.11 -13.60 16.14
N ASP A 313 1.51 -14.16 17.27
CA ASP A 313 1.34 -15.57 17.60
C ASP A 313 -0.03 -15.84 18.22
N GLY A 314 -0.53 -17.07 18.04
CA GLY A 314 -1.78 -17.53 18.66
C GLY A 314 -3.03 -16.83 18.11
N LEU A 315 -3.01 -16.40 16.84
CA LEU A 315 -4.20 -15.85 16.18
C LEU A 315 -5.07 -16.95 15.62
N VAL A 316 -6.37 -16.80 15.82
CA VAL A 316 -7.42 -17.60 15.18
C VAL A 316 -8.08 -16.74 14.11
N LYS A 317 -8.08 -17.21 12.87
CA LYS A 317 -8.72 -16.56 11.73
C LYS A 317 -10.07 -17.23 11.48
N LEU A 318 -11.16 -16.49 11.67
CA LEU A 318 -12.53 -16.96 11.41
C LEU A 318 -13.21 -16.12 10.34
N PRO A 319 -14.05 -16.72 9.48
CA PRO A 319 -14.95 -15.97 8.61
C PRO A 319 -15.84 -15.01 9.41
N ARG A 320 -16.04 -13.81 8.91
CA ARG A 320 -16.75 -12.73 9.61
C ARG A 320 -18.17 -13.12 10.02
N TYR A 321 -18.87 -13.96 9.25
CA TYR A 321 -20.24 -14.39 9.55
C TYR A 321 -20.34 -15.29 10.81
N MET A 322 -19.21 -15.88 11.24
CA MET A 322 -19.16 -16.72 12.45
C MET A 322 -19.01 -15.90 13.74
N VAL A 323 -18.70 -14.60 13.62
CA VAL A 323 -18.49 -13.71 14.77
C VAL A 323 -19.56 -12.62 14.76
N ARG A 324 -20.36 -12.54 15.81
CA ARG A 324 -21.41 -11.51 15.94
C ARG A 324 -21.32 -10.82 17.30
N ASN A 325 -21.31 -9.49 17.29
CA ASN A 325 -21.19 -8.68 18.51
C ASN A 325 -20.04 -9.13 19.43
N GLN A 326 -18.89 -9.52 18.83
CA GLN A 326 -17.73 -10.08 19.53
C GLN A 326 -18.02 -11.40 20.26
N HIS A 327 -19.01 -12.19 19.80
CA HIS A 327 -19.30 -13.52 20.33
C HIS A 327 -19.19 -14.57 19.22
N VAL A 328 -18.77 -15.77 19.62
CA VAL A 328 -18.71 -17.00 18.79
C VAL A 328 -19.47 -18.10 19.50
N ALA A 329 -20.12 -18.97 18.75
CA ALA A 329 -20.74 -20.16 19.29
C ALA A 329 -19.72 -21.31 19.35
N VAL A 330 -19.19 -21.59 20.51
CA VAL A 330 -18.34 -22.75 20.78
C VAL A 330 -19.22 -23.95 21.08
N VAL A 331 -18.93 -25.11 20.49
CA VAL A 331 -19.64 -26.37 20.77
C VAL A 331 -18.78 -27.22 21.69
N ASP A 332 -19.23 -27.44 22.90
CA ASP A 332 -18.52 -28.22 23.90
C ASP A 332 -18.52 -29.74 23.61
N LYS A 333 -17.89 -30.54 24.49
CA LYS A 333 -17.82 -32.01 24.33
C LYS A 333 -19.18 -32.67 24.42
N ASP A 334 -20.14 -32.07 25.15
CA ASP A 334 -21.48 -32.54 25.33
C ASP A 334 -22.47 -32.05 24.27
N ASN A 335 -21.94 -31.44 23.18
CA ASN A 335 -22.67 -30.82 22.07
C ASN A 335 -23.63 -29.70 22.52
N LYS A 336 -23.24 -28.94 23.55
CA LYS A 336 -23.92 -27.71 23.96
C LYS A 336 -23.24 -26.50 23.39
N ILE A 337 -24.02 -25.48 23.05
CA ILE A 337 -23.51 -24.19 22.57
C ILE A 337 -23.14 -23.33 23.77
N GLU A 338 -21.92 -22.82 23.75
CA GLU A 338 -21.40 -21.78 24.61
C GLU A 338 -21.17 -20.51 23.81
N MET A 339 -21.96 -19.46 24.08
CA MET A 339 -21.75 -18.13 23.46
C MET A 339 -20.62 -17.45 24.20
N ARG A 340 -19.39 -17.50 23.60
CA ARG A 340 -18.19 -16.97 24.21
C ARG A 340 -17.84 -15.60 23.63
N HIS A 341 -17.59 -14.64 24.52
CA HIS A 341 -17.04 -13.35 24.14
C HIS A 341 -15.59 -13.51 23.71
N VAL A 342 -15.22 -12.89 22.56
CA VAL A 342 -13.89 -13.03 21.96
C VAL A 342 -13.20 -11.69 21.82
N ASN A 343 -11.88 -11.68 22.05
CA ASN A 343 -11.05 -10.52 21.87
C ASN A 343 -10.66 -10.39 20.38
N VAL A 344 -11.36 -9.52 19.67
CA VAL A 344 -11.14 -9.26 18.27
C VAL A 344 -9.98 -8.27 18.14
N VAL A 345 -8.85 -8.73 17.62
CA VAL A 345 -7.67 -7.89 17.33
C VAL A 345 -7.89 -7.09 16.06
N ARG A 346 -8.46 -7.72 15.02
CA ARG A 346 -8.69 -7.08 13.71
C ARG A 346 -9.89 -7.70 13.01
N THR A 347 -10.58 -6.89 12.23
CA THR A 347 -11.63 -7.33 11.29
C THR A 347 -11.29 -6.78 9.91
N ASP A 348 -11.29 -7.63 8.90
CA ASP A 348 -11.24 -7.25 7.49
C ASP A 348 -12.59 -7.54 6.79
N LEU A 349 -12.64 -7.48 5.47
CA LEU A 349 -13.88 -7.68 4.72
C LEU A 349 -14.46 -9.08 4.89
N GLU A 350 -13.62 -10.11 4.95
CA GLU A 350 -14.01 -11.52 4.95
C GLU A 350 -13.77 -12.22 6.28
N TYR A 351 -12.76 -11.78 7.06
CA TYR A 351 -12.27 -12.49 8.24
C TYR A 351 -12.18 -11.60 9.46
N VAL A 352 -12.25 -12.26 10.60
CA VAL A 352 -12.01 -11.70 11.94
C VAL A 352 -10.82 -12.43 12.56
N TYR A 353 -9.90 -11.69 13.14
CA TYR A 353 -8.71 -12.20 13.80
C TYR A 353 -8.89 -12.05 15.32
N ILE A 354 -8.83 -13.19 16.00
CA ILE A 354 -9.12 -13.32 17.45
C ILE A 354 -7.85 -13.76 18.14
N LYS A 355 -7.59 -13.17 19.32
CA LYS A 355 -6.45 -13.54 20.16
C LYS A 355 -6.91 -13.91 21.57
N ASP A 356 -6.25 -14.91 22.18
CA ASP A 356 -6.36 -15.29 23.60
C ASP A 356 -7.76 -15.72 24.10
N SER A 357 -8.73 -15.92 23.21
CA SER A 357 -10.12 -16.23 23.61
C SER A 357 -10.59 -17.63 23.24
N LEU A 358 -9.87 -18.28 22.33
CA LEU A 358 -10.21 -19.61 21.81
C LEU A 358 -8.98 -20.50 21.92
N LYS A 359 -9.16 -21.76 22.31
CA LYS A 359 -8.08 -22.74 22.42
C LYS A 359 -7.98 -23.55 21.14
N ASP A 360 -6.78 -24.01 20.86
CA ASP A 360 -6.53 -24.90 19.72
C ASP A 360 -7.35 -26.18 19.83
N GLY A 361 -7.97 -26.63 18.73
CA GLY A 361 -8.83 -27.79 18.68
C GLY A 361 -10.26 -27.60 19.18
N GLU A 362 -10.66 -26.42 19.71
CA GLU A 362 -12.06 -26.15 20.07
C GLU A 362 -12.95 -26.15 18.82
N ARG A 363 -14.21 -26.61 18.98
CA ARG A 363 -15.19 -26.67 17.88
C ARG A 363 -16.03 -25.40 17.86
N ILE A 364 -16.11 -24.72 16.71
CA ILE A 364 -16.93 -23.52 16.52
C ILE A 364 -18.01 -23.82 15.48
N SER A 365 -19.23 -23.36 15.74
CA SER A 365 -20.35 -23.48 14.81
C SER A 365 -20.15 -22.57 13.59
N LYS A 366 -20.26 -23.14 12.37
CA LYS A 366 -20.37 -22.40 11.12
C LYS A 366 -21.78 -21.93 10.82
N THR A 367 -22.77 -22.47 11.53
CA THR A 367 -24.17 -22.14 11.31
C THR A 367 -24.51 -20.77 11.90
N ASN A 368 -25.45 -20.07 11.27
CA ASN A 368 -25.80 -18.70 11.66
C ASN A 368 -26.31 -18.62 13.11
N LEU A 369 -25.77 -17.67 13.87
CA LEU A 369 -26.01 -17.47 15.31
C LEU A 369 -27.40 -16.89 15.66
N ASN A 370 -28.25 -16.54 14.70
CA ASN A 370 -29.46 -15.76 14.92
C ASN A 370 -30.47 -16.44 15.89
N ASN A 371 -30.47 -17.78 15.93
CA ASN A 371 -31.45 -18.56 16.69
C ASN A 371 -30.78 -19.45 17.75
N MET A 372 -29.52 -19.21 18.09
CA MET A 372 -28.81 -20.03 19.07
C MET A 372 -28.76 -19.34 20.43
N THR A 373 -29.07 -20.11 21.48
CA THR A 373 -29.01 -19.65 22.86
C THR A 373 -27.92 -20.40 23.62
N ASN A 374 -27.38 -19.75 24.65
CA ASN A 374 -26.36 -20.35 25.50
C ASN A 374 -26.93 -21.59 26.23
N GLY A 375 -26.20 -22.68 26.22
CA GLY A 375 -26.61 -23.97 26.82
C GLY A 375 -27.50 -24.83 25.92
N GLN A 376 -27.84 -24.41 24.71
CA GLN A 376 -28.69 -25.18 23.79
C GLN A 376 -27.94 -26.42 23.28
N LEU A 377 -28.63 -27.59 23.37
CA LEU A 377 -28.14 -28.83 22.77
C LEU A 377 -28.29 -28.78 21.26
N VAL A 378 -27.26 -29.22 20.56
CA VAL A 378 -27.21 -29.25 19.07
C VAL A 378 -26.73 -30.62 18.60
N ARG A 379 -27.09 -31.00 17.40
CA ARG A 379 -26.54 -32.13 16.71
C ARG A 379 -25.44 -31.65 15.72
N VAL A 380 -24.23 -32.11 15.90
CA VAL A 380 -23.11 -31.81 14.97
C VAL A 380 -23.31 -32.62 13.71
N ALA A 381 -23.34 -31.95 12.56
CA ALA A 381 -23.36 -32.61 11.26
C ALA A 381 -22.04 -33.35 11.05
N ASN A 382 -22.10 -34.69 10.90
CA ASN A 382 -20.94 -35.48 10.50
C ASN A 382 -20.68 -35.27 9.01
N SER A 383 -19.44 -35.19 8.62
CA SER A 383 -19.04 -35.07 7.20
C SER A 383 -19.58 -36.19 6.29
N LYS A 384 -20.02 -37.31 6.85
CA LYS A 384 -20.67 -38.42 6.11
C LYS A 384 -22.12 -38.14 5.70
N ASP A 385 -22.80 -37.20 6.36
CA ASP A 385 -24.21 -36.86 6.02
C ASP A 385 -24.31 -35.90 4.81
N LYS A 386 -23.21 -35.28 4.40
CA LYS A 386 -23.20 -34.40 3.22
C LYS A 386 -23.15 -35.18 1.90
N ASP A 387 -22.50 -36.34 1.88
CA ASP A 387 -22.45 -37.19 0.66
C ASP A 387 -23.78 -37.89 0.40
N ALA A 388 -24.60 -38.14 1.45
CA ALA A 388 -25.91 -38.77 1.31
C ALA A 388 -26.99 -37.80 0.80
N SER A 389 -26.93 -36.51 1.15
CA SER A 389 -27.92 -35.52 0.69
C SER A 389 -27.68 -35.04 -0.74
N HIS A 390 -26.43 -35.06 -1.22
CA HIS A 390 -26.13 -34.75 -2.64
C HIS A 390 -26.46 -35.91 -3.57
N SER A 391 -26.33 -37.15 -3.12
CA SER A 391 -26.72 -38.31 -3.91
C SER A 391 -28.24 -38.44 -4.11
N GLU A 392 -29.06 -38.07 -3.13
CA GLU A 392 -30.53 -38.06 -3.25
C GLU A 392 -31.07 -36.93 -4.14
N GLU A 393 -30.42 -35.76 -4.17
CA GLU A 393 -30.83 -34.67 -5.08
C GLU A 393 -30.43 -34.95 -6.53
N ASP A 394 -29.28 -35.56 -6.78
CA ASP A 394 -28.83 -35.90 -8.13
C ASP A 394 -29.63 -37.07 -8.70
N GLU A 395 -29.97 -38.13 -7.92
CA GLU A 395 -30.86 -39.19 -8.36
C GLU A 395 -32.27 -38.71 -8.66
N THR A 396 -32.78 -37.72 -7.89
CA THR A 396 -34.12 -37.17 -8.13
C THR A 396 -34.15 -36.23 -9.33
N GLN A 397 -33.07 -35.56 -9.68
CA GLN A 397 -32.94 -34.75 -10.91
C GLN A 397 -32.76 -35.64 -12.16
N GLU A 398 -31.97 -36.72 -12.11
CA GLU A 398 -31.85 -37.65 -13.21
C GLU A 398 -33.17 -38.37 -13.51
N GLN A 399 -33.91 -38.78 -12.49
CA GLN A 399 -35.25 -39.39 -12.67
C GLN A 399 -36.28 -38.40 -13.25
N ARG A 400 -36.21 -37.12 -12.95
CA ARG A 400 -37.07 -36.09 -13.56
C ARG A 400 -36.68 -35.76 -15.00
N LEU A 401 -35.42 -35.79 -15.34
CA LEU A 401 -34.92 -35.61 -16.71
C LEU A 401 -35.22 -36.83 -17.61
N ALA A 402 -35.15 -38.06 -17.07
CA ALA A 402 -35.54 -39.28 -17.79
C ALA A 402 -37.05 -39.35 -18.07
N ALA A 403 -37.90 -38.88 -17.14
CA ALA A 403 -39.36 -38.82 -17.34
C ALA A 403 -39.84 -37.68 -18.28
N ALA A 404 -39.03 -36.67 -18.54
CA ALA A 404 -39.36 -35.58 -19.46
C ALA A 404 -38.87 -35.80 -20.90
N GLY A 405 -38.13 -36.87 -21.15
CA GLY A 405 -37.61 -37.24 -22.47
C GLY A 405 -38.48 -38.27 -23.26
N GLU A 406 -39.59 -38.75 -22.69
CA GLU A 406 -40.53 -39.70 -23.32
C GLU A 406 -41.89 -39.12 -23.67
N LEU A 407 -42.00 -37.86 -24.01
CA LEU A 407 -43.23 -37.27 -24.54
C LEU A 407 -42.95 -36.57 -25.88
#